data_93571437f092c365ef2509bf7eb71eb1
#
_entry.id   93571437f092c365ef2509bf7eb71eb1
#
_cell.length_a   1.000
_cell.length_b   1.000
_cell.length_c   1.000
_cell.angle_alpha   90.00
_cell.angle_beta   90.00
_cell.angle_gamma   90.00
#
_symmetry.space_group_name_H-M   'P 1'
#
loop_
_entity.id
_entity.type
_entity.pdbx_description
1 polymer ?
#
loop_
_entity_poly.entity_id
_entity_poly.type
_entity_poly.pdbx_seq_one_letter_code
_entity_poly.pdbx_strand_id
1 'polypeptide(L)'
;MKKKKRLSGIERRWFVNNVGVIMLLVAACVFGVVFSVAAYYDTNLRSGLENKAKTTTDFFSNYISQSYKEYYQSCIKFAQTFEEKDRLELQFISANGKLVASSYGKFAGRSASTPEIQQAIDSQQIRHYKGRNPLTGERILAVSSPMIYTNGEVIGVLRYVTSLRNADLQILMIALIAITIGLLFIGSIFFLSSFFIKSILVPVSQINATAKRIAAGSYGVQIPGQYDDEIGELVSTINDMSVKIGQAEKTQTEFISSVSHELRTPLTAISGWGETLLTSENLDAETRR
;
A
#
# COMPACT_ATOMS: atom_id res chain seq x y z
N MET A 1 19.04 -14.20 -24.14
CA MET A 1 17.73 -14.23 -23.43
C MET A 1 17.93 -14.81 -22.04
N LYS A 2 17.94 -13.99 -20.96
CA LYS A 2 18.04 -14.47 -19.56
C LYS A 2 16.70 -15.15 -19.19
N LYS A 3 16.71 -16.47 -18.99
CA LYS A 3 15.56 -17.20 -18.41
C LYS A 3 15.17 -16.52 -17.08
N LYS A 4 13.98 -15.94 -17.00
CA LYS A 4 13.36 -15.48 -15.74
C LYS A 4 13.32 -16.69 -14.79
N LYS A 5 14.18 -16.73 -13.77
CA LYS A 5 14.14 -17.72 -12.70
C LYS A 5 12.76 -17.58 -12.03
N ARG A 6 11.87 -18.54 -12.20
CA ARG A 6 10.61 -18.61 -11.44
C ARG A 6 11.00 -18.81 -9.98
N LEU A 7 10.54 -17.92 -9.13
CA LEU A 7 10.71 -18.02 -7.67
C LEU A 7 10.29 -19.43 -7.22
N SER A 8 11.10 -20.05 -6.35
CA SER A 8 10.76 -21.36 -5.76
C SER A 8 9.51 -21.23 -4.88
N GLY A 9 8.87 -22.36 -4.55
CA GLY A 9 7.60 -22.34 -3.81
C GLY A 9 7.67 -21.58 -2.47
N ILE A 10 8.80 -21.64 -1.76
CA ILE A 10 9.03 -20.95 -0.48
C ILE A 10 9.27 -19.47 -0.72
N GLU A 11 10.12 -19.10 -1.69
CA GLU A 11 10.40 -17.71 -2.06
C GLU A 11 9.12 -16.97 -2.48
N ARG A 12 8.28 -17.62 -3.28
CA ARG A 12 7.00 -17.05 -3.72
C ARG A 12 6.02 -16.85 -2.56
N ARG A 13 5.89 -17.84 -1.67
CA ARG A 13 5.00 -17.75 -0.50
C ARG A 13 5.43 -16.64 0.46
N TRP A 14 6.72 -16.56 0.72
CA TRP A 14 7.28 -15.53 1.61
C TRP A 14 7.07 -14.13 1.00
N PHE A 15 7.37 -13.97 -0.30
CA PHE A 15 7.20 -12.70 -1.00
C PHE A 15 5.72 -12.25 -1.02
N VAL A 16 4.80 -13.14 -1.38
CA VAL A 16 3.36 -12.80 -1.44
C VAL A 16 2.81 -12.49 -0.06
N ASN A 17 3.16 -13.27 0.97
CA ASN A 17 2.63 -13.03 2.31
C ASN A 17 3.18 -11.74 2.97
N ASN A 18 4.47 -11.48 2.86
CA ASN A 18 5.05 -10.30 3.50
C ASN A 18 4.88 -9.04 2.64
N VAL A 19 5.36 -9.06 1.40
CA VAL A 19 5.33 -7.87 0.53
C VAL A 19 3.89 -7.54 0.13
N GLY A 20 3.05 -8.54 -0.15
CA GLY A 20 1.66 -8.33 -0.52
C GLY A 20 0.82 -7.67 0.58
N VAL A 21 0.96 -8.16 1.82
CA VAL A 21 0.26 -7.58 2.98
C VAL A 21 0.72 -6.14 3.25
N ILE A 22 2.04 -5.89 3.19
CA ILE A 22 2.56 -4.54 3.42
C ILE A 22 2.14 -3.58 2.30
N MET A 23 2.15 -4.01 1.04
CA MET A 23 1.62 -3.20 -0.07
C MET A 23 0.16 -2.81 0.14
N LEU A 24 -0.67 -3.75 0.61
CA LEU A 24 -2.08 -3.48 0.91
C LEU A 24 -2.22 -2.47 2.04
N LEU A 25 -1.43 -2.61 3.12
CA LEU A 25 -1.43 -1.67 4.24
C LEU A 25 -0.99 -0.27 3.81
N VAL A 26 0.08 -0.15 3.02
CA VAL A 26 0.55 1.15 2.49
C VAL A 26 -0.52 1.79 1.60
N ALA A 27 -1.15 1.02 0.72
CA ALA A 27 -2.24 1.52 -0.13
C ALA A 27 -3.44 2.00 0.71
N ALA A 28 -3.83 1.25 1.75
CA ALA A 28 -4.89 1.63 2.67
C ALA A 28 -4.54 2.92 3.45
N CYS A 29 -3.29 3.05 3.92
CA CYS A 29 -2.82 4.27 4.59
C CYS A 29 -2.85 5.49 3.67
N VAL A 30 -2.32 5.38 2.44
CA VAL A 30 -2.35 6.47 1.46
C VAL A 30 -3.79 6.87 1.14
N PHE A 31 -4.67 5.90 0.90
CA PHE A 31 -6.09 6.17 0.68
C PHE A 31 -6.74 6.86 1.88
N GLY A 32 -6.48 6.38 3.11
CA GLY A 32 -6.99 6.98 4.34
C GLY A 32 -6.55 8.43 4.54
N VAL A 33 -5.28 8.73 4.28
CA VAL A 33 -4.74 10.10 4.36
C VAL A 33 -5.43 11.02 3.35
N VAL A 34 -5.49 10.61 2.07
CA VAL A 34 -6.12 11.42 1.01
C VAL A 34 -7.60 11.65 1.29
N PHE A 35 -8.32 10.60 1.72
CA PHE A 35 -9.73 10.71 2.09
C PHE A 35 -9.95 11.65 3.28
N SER A 36 -9.16 11.52 4.34
CA SER A 36 -9.25 12.37 5.54
C SER A 36 -8.96 13.83 5.23
N VAL A 37 -7.96 14.10 4.41
CA VAL A 37 -7.62 15.47 3.98
C VAL A 37 -8.76 16.05 3.14
N ALA A 38 -9.30 15.30 2.18
CA ALA A 38 -10.41 15.75 1.36
C ALA A 38 -11.67 16.06 2.20
N ALA A 39 -12.00 15.20 3.18
CA ALA A 39 -13.10 15.41 4.10
C ALA A 39 -12.87 16.63 5.01
N TYR A 40 -11.65 16.81 5.49
CA TYR A 40 -11.28 17.98 6.32
C TYR A 40 -11.47 19.30 5.57
N TYR A 41 -10.97 19.40 4.32
CA TYR A 41 -11.17 20.59 3.50
C TYR A 41 -12.63 20.86 3.20
N ASP A 42 -13.40 19.82 2.88
CA ASP A 42 -14.85 19.94 2.59
C ASP A 42 -15.61 20.46 3.80
N THR A 43 -15.38 19.88 4.97
CA THR A 43 -16.06 20.27 6.21
C THR A 43 -15.67 21.69 6.63
N ASN A 44 -14.38 22.03 6.58
CA ASN A 44 -13.92 23.35 7.00
C ASN A 44 -14.41 24.48 6.10
N LEU A 45 -14.35 24.28 4.78
CA LEU A 45 -14.84 25.27 3.81
C LEU A 45 -16.35 25.48 3.99
N ARG A 46 -17.09 24.39 4.12
CA ARG A 46 -18.54 24.44 4.31
C ARG A 46 -18.91 25.16 5.60
N SER A 47 -18.36 24.71 6.74
CA SER A 47 -18.67 25.32 8.06
C SER A 47 -18.23 26.78 8.13
N GLY A 48 -17.09 27.11 7.51
CA GLY A 48 -16.62 28.49 7.43
C GLY A 48 -17.59 29.40 6.65
N LEU A 49 -18.09 28.92 5.50
CA LEU A 49 -19.08 29.65 4.69
C LEU A 49 -20.44 29.73 5.39
N GLU A 50 -20.91 28.65 6.03
CA GLU A 50 -22.17 28.64 6.78
C GLU A 50 -22.15 29.63 7.94
N ASN A 51 -21.08 29.64 8.73
CA ASN A 51 -20.92 30.60 9.83
C ASN A 51 -20.87 32.05 9.31
N LYS A 52 -20.15 32.29 8.22
CA LYS A 52 -20.07 33.61 7.60
C LYS A 52 -21.41 34.07 7.06
N ALA A 53 -22.13 33.17 6.36
CA ALA A 53 -23.46 33.44 5.85
C ALA A 53 -24.43 33.77 6.99
N LYS A 54 -24.42 32.98 8.06
CA LYS A 54 -25.25 33.20 9.23
C LYS A 54 -24.98 34.56 9.89
N THR A 55 -23.71 34.85 10.20
CA THR A 55 -23.33 36.13 10.86
C THR A 55 -23.72 37.33 10.00
N THR A 56 -23.52 37.24 8.67
CA THR A 56 -23.88 38.34 7.78
C THR A 56 -25.41 38.46 7.62
N THR A 57 -26.14 37.34 7.59
CA THR A 57 -27.59 37.37 7.57
C THR A 57 -28.20 37.95 8.81
N ASP A 58 -27.66 37.57 10.00
CA ASP A 58 -28.08 38.12 11.30
C ASP A 58 -27.84 39.64 11.39
N PHE A 59 -26.71 40.11 10.85
CA PHE A 59 -26.42 41.55 10.73
C PHE A 59 -27.46 42.26 9.88
N PHE A 60 -27.77 41.74 8.71
CA PHE A 60 -28.77 42.34 7.79
C PHE A 60 -30.22 42.29 8.36
N SER A 61 -30.60 41.19 9.03
CA SER A 61 -31.95 41.10 9.65
C SER A 61 -32.22 42.18 10.68
N ASN A 62 -31.21 42.67 11.39
CA ASN A 62 -31.33 43.80 12.28
C ASN A 62 -31.51 45.15 11.54
N TYR A 63 -30.99 45.26 10.29
CA TYR A 63 -31.14 46.49 9.47
C TYR A 63 -32.46 46.53 8.69
N ILE A 64 -33.11 45.42 8.46
CA ILE A 64 -34.31 45.28 7.61
C ILE A 64 -35.54 45.96 8.23
N SER A 65 -35.46 46.31 9.54
CA SER A 65 -36.60 46.96 10.24
C SER A 65 -36.93 48.37 9.75
N GLN A 66 -36.16 48.99 8.84
CA GLN A 66 -36.31 50.39 8.51
C GLN A 66 -37.04 50.68 7.24
N SER A 67 -36.63 50.14 6.09
CA SER A 67 -37.33 50.32 4.79
C SER A 67 -36.77 49.38 3.74
N TYR A 68 -37.62 48.84 2.85
CA TYR A 68 -37.23 47.98 1.76
C TYR A 68 -36.20 48.65 0.80
N LYS A 69 -36.34 49.98 0.56
CA LYS A 69 -35.41 50.74 -0.28
C LYS A 69 -34.02 50.88 0.37
N GLU A 70 -33.97 51.12 1.66
CA GLU A 70 -32.71 51.24 2.42
C GLU A 70 -32.02 49.89 2.51
N TYR A 71 -32.76 48.81 2.71
CA TYR A 71 -32.26 47.48 2.65
C TYR A 71 -31.55 47.17 1.32
N TYR A 72 -32.20 47.46 0.19
CA TYR A 72 -31.61 47.22 -1.13
C TYR A 72 -30.33 48.01 -1.38
N GLN A 73 -30.27 49.27 -0.96
CA GLN A 73 -29.08 50.11 -1.06
C GLN A 73 -27.95 49.61 -0.16
N SER A 74 -28.28 49.14 1.04
CA SER A 74 -27.32 48.53 1.95
C SER A 74 -26.72 47.22 1.40
N CYS A 75 -27.50 46.35 0.80
CA CYS A 75 -27.05 45.15 0.09
C CYS A 75 -26.04 45.47 -1.01
N ILE A 76 -26.38 46.47 -1.86
CA ILE A 76 -25.51 46.90 -2.96
C ILE A 76 -24.19 47.48 -2.42
N LYS A 77 -24.29 48.37 -1.43
CA LYS A 77 -23.10 48.99 -0.80
C LYS A 77 -22.21 47.94 -0.14
N PHE A 78 -22.80 47.02 0.60
CA PHE A 78 -22.06 45.94 1.25
C PHE A 78 -21.37 45.01 0.24
N ALA A 79 -22.05 44.65 -0.85
CA ALA A 79 -21.45 43.85 -1.92
C ALA A 79 -20.28 44.59 -2.60
N GLN A 80 -20.41 45.91 -2.80
CA GLN A 80 -19.36 46.71 -3.40
C GLN A 80 -18.13 46.89 -2.51
N THR A 81 -18.32 47.00 -1.18
CA THR A 81 -17.26 47.17 -0.20
C THR A 81 -16.73 45.87 0.39
N PHE A 82 -17.21 44.72 -0.10
CA PHE A 82 -16.79 43.42 0.39
C PHE A 82 -15.31 43.18 0.14
N GLU A 83 -14.52 42.98 1.19
CA GLU A 83 -13.05 42.95 1.14
C GLU A 83 -12.48 41.65 0.60
N GLU A 84 -13.18 40.50 0.83
CA GLU A 84 -12.64 39.18 0.50
C GLU A 84 -12.97 38.71 -0.94
N LYS A 85 -13.07 39.64 -1.89
CA LYS A 85 -13.43 39.35 -3.30
C LYS A 85 -12.49 38.35 -3.98
N ASP A 86 -11.23 38.29 -3.56
CA ASP A 86 -10.24 37.38 -4.14
C ASP A 86 -10.51 35.90 -3.85
N ARG A 87 -11.27 35.61 -2.79
CA ARG A 87 -11.54 34.26 -2.31
C ARG A 87 -13.01 33.87 -2.37
N LEU A 88 -13.90 34.84 -2.18
CA LEU A 88 -15.33 34.63 -2.03
C LEU A 88 -16.11 35.60 -2.90
N GLU A 89 -17.10 35.09 -3.62
CA GLU A 89 -18.12 35.94 -4.21
C GLU A 89 -19.32 36.02 -3.25
N LEU A 90 -19.69 37.25 -2.90
CA LEU A 90 -20.90 37.54 -2.14
C LEU A 90 -22.00 37.94 -3.13
N GLN A 91 -23.15 37.31 -3.02
CA GLN A 91 -24.34 37.58 -3.83
C GLN A 91 -25.56 37.84 -2.94
N PHE A 92 -26.32 38.88 -3.25
CA PHE A 92 -27.64 39.09 -2.72
C PHE A 92 -28.68 38.74 -3.81
N ILE A 93 -29.62 37.88 -3.46
CA ILE A 93 -30.61 37.33 -4.37
C ILE A 93 -32.00 37.66 -3.79
N SER A 94 -32.92 38.14 -4.63
CA SER A 94 -34.29 38.41 -4.19
C SER A 94 -35.09 37.13 -3.95
N ALA A 95 -36.21 37.22 -3.26
CA ALA A 95 -37.13 36.10 -3.05
C ALA A 95 -37.61 35.43 -4.37
N ASN A 96 -37.55 36.14 -5.50
CA ASN A 96 -37.87 35.61 -6.82
C ASN A 96 -36.66 34.97 -7.54
N GLY A 97 -35.55 34.70 -6.85
CA GLY A 97 -34.33 34.08 -7.39
C GLY A 97 -33.53 34.97 -8.33
N LYS A 98 -33.78 36.29 -8.39
CA LYS A 98 -33.03 37.23 -9.24
C LYS A 98 -31.84 37.83 -8.46
N LEU A 99 -30.70 37.91 -9.08
CA LEU A 99 -29.53 38.54 -8.51
C LEU A 99 -29.73 40.05 -8.36
N VAL A 100 -29.58 40.56 -7.14
CA VAL A 100 -29.70 41.95 -6.75
C VAL A 100 -28.36 42.67 -6.81
N ALA A 101 -27.36 42.05 -6.16
CA ALA A 101 -26.02 42.58 -6.10
C ALA A 101 -25.01 41.45 -5.98
N SER A 102 -23.81 41.64 -6.56
CA SER A 102 -22.66 40.74 -6.42
C SER A 102 -21.41 41.54 -6.10
N SER A 103 -20.53 41.00 -5.27
CA SER A 103 -19.23 41.59 -4.98
C SER A 103 -18.30 41.66 -6.21
N TYR A 104 -18.58 40.89 -7.25
CA TYR A 104 -17.88 40.96 -8.54
C TYR A 104 -18.47 41.98 -9.51
N GLY A 105 -19.45 42.76 -9.11
CA GLY A 105 -20.00 43.88 -9.87
C GLY A 105 -20.77 43.47 -11.13
N LYS A 106 -21.15 42.20 -11.27
CA LYS A 106 -21.80 41.68 -12.51
C LYS A 106 -23.28 41.36 -12.35
N PHE A 107 -24.08 41.98 -13.19
CA PHE A 107 -25.35 41.47 -13.70
C PHE A 107 -26.56 41.40 -12.72
N ALA A 108 -26.99 42.55 -12.21
CA ALA A 108 -28.33 42.63 -11.65
C ALA A 108 -29.38 42.08 -12.68
N GLY A 109 -30.26 41.24 -12.20
CA GLY A 109 -31.37 40.67 -13.00
C GLY A 109 -31.14 39.29 -13.62
N ARG A 110 -29.94 38.69 -13.57
CA ARG A 110 -29.76 37.28 -13.96
C ARG A 110 -30.31 36.36 -12.88
N SER A 111 -30.98 35.29 -13.31
CA SER A 111 -31.38 34.22 -12.39
C SER A 111 -30.14 33.42 -11.96
N ALA A 112 -29.92 33.29 -10.66
CA ALA A 112 -28.99 32.33 -10.13
C ALA A 112 -29.65 30.94 -10.20
N SER A 113 -29.03 30.01 -10.94
CA SER A 113 -29.68 28.77 -11.38
C SER A 113 -29.23 27.51 -10.63
N THR A 114 -28.82 27.65 -9.38
CA THR A 114 -28.40 26.50 -8.55
C THR A 114 -29.49 26.17 -7.53
N PRO A 115 -29.72 24.87 -7.22
CA PRO A 115 -30.91 24.42 -6.48
C PRO A 115 -30.94 24.86 -5.02
N GLU A 116 -29.78 25.13 -4.37
CA GLU A 116 -29.75 25.52 -2.98
C GLU A 116 -30.40 26.86 -2.69
N ILE A 117 -30.52 27.74 -3.68
CA ILE A 117 -31.14 29.03 -3.52
C ILE A 117 -32.66 28.85 -3.27
N GLN A 118 -33.33 28.10 -4.15
CA GLN A 118 -34.73 27.81 -3.98
C GLN A 118 -34.99 26.98 -2.72
N GLN A 119 -34.13 25.98 -2.46
CA GLN A 119 -34.22 25.20 -1.23
C GLN A 119 -34.09 26.06 0.04
N ALA A 120 -33.23 27.07 0.02
CA ALA A 120 -33.05 27.99 1.15
C ALA A 120 -34.30 28.85 1.34
N ILE A 121 -34.93 29.33 0.28
CA ILE A 121 -36.19 30.08 0.31
C ILE A 121 -37.32 29.22 0.88
N ASP A 122 -37.53 28.03 0.32
CA ASP A 122 -38.62 27.15 0.69
C ASP A 122 -38.51 26.58 2.11
N SER A 123 -37.29 26.19 2.51
CA SER A 123 -37.05 25.59 3.84
C SER A 123 -36.80 26.62 4.94
N GLN A 124 -36.52 27.86 4.61
CA GLN A 124 -36.08 28.92 5.52
C GLN A 124 -34.85 28.52 6.33
N GLN A 125 -33.97 27.66 5.75
CA GLN A 125 -32.75 27.17 6.37
C GLN A 125 -31.55 27.39 5.44
N ILE A 126 -30.34 27.45 6.04
CA ILE A 126 -29.12 27.50 5.26
C ILE A 126 -29.00 26.23 4.43
N ARG A 127 -28.73 26.40 3.14
CA ARG A 127 -28.52 25.31 2.19
C ARG A 127 -27.19 25.50 1.48
N HIS A 128 -26.61 24.41 1.03
CA HIS A 128 -25.34 24.43 0.31
C HIS A 128 -25.44 23.65 -1.02
N TYR A 129 -24.61 24.08 -1.95
CA TYR A 129 -24.45 23.42 -3.25
C TYR A 129 -22.96 23.21 -3.52
N LYS A 130 -22.57 21.97 -3.81
CA LYS A 130 -21.25 21.62 -4.27
C LYS A 130 -21.36 21.04 -5.66
N GLY A 131 -20.84 21.76 -6.65
CA GLY A 131 -20.98 21.35 -8.04
C GLY A 131 -20.26 22.29 -8.99
N ARG A 132 -20.67 22.27 -10.25
CA ARG A 132 -20.15 23.18 -11.26
C ARG A 132 -21.00 24.44 -11.34
N ASN A 133 -20.35 25.57 -11.41
CA ASN A 133 -21.01 26.85 -11.69
C ASN A 133 -21.60 26.78 -13.11
N PRO A 134 -22.91 26.98 -13.26
CA PRO A 134 -23.56 26.88 -14.58
C PRO A 134 -23.04 27.89 -15.60
N LEU A 135 -22.45 29.01 -15.14
CA LEU A 135 -21.95 30.08 -16.02
C LEU A 135 -20.49 29.91 -16.40
N THR A 136 -19.64 29.44 -15.47
CA THR A 136 -18.19 29.38 -15.66
C THR A 136 -17.68 27.96 -15.85
N GLY A 137 -18.49 26.93 -15.52
CA GLY A 137 -18.10 25.53 -15.50
C GLY A 137 -17.15 25.16 -14.35
N GLU A 138 -16.71 26.12 -13.56
CA GLU A 138 -15.78 25.94 -12.46
C GLU A 138 -16.44 25.16 -11.29
N ARG A 139 -15.66 24.33 -10.59
CA ARG A 139 -16.14 23.65 -9.38
C ARG A 139 -16.22 24.66 -8.24
N ILE A 140 -17.40 24.77 -7.65
CA ILE A 140 -17.70 25.72 -6.58
C ILE A 140 -18.36 25.02 -5.38
N LEU A 141 -18.19 25.66 -4.23
CA LEU A 141 -19.04 25.47 -3.07
C LEU A 141 -19.81 26.77 -2.86
N ALA A 142 -21.14 26.68 -2.83
CA ALA A 142 -22.01 27.80 -2.55
C ALA A 142 -22.83 27.51 -1.30
N VAL A 143 -23.02 28.53 -0.46
CA VAL A 143 -23.87 28.49 0.74
C VAL A 143 -24.85 29.62 0.65
N SER A 144 -26.12 29.29 0.74
CA SER A 144 -27.27 30.20 0.65
C SER A 144 -27.99 30.27 2.01
N SER A 145 -28.04 31.46 2.58
CA SER A 145 -28.73 31.75 3.84
C SER A 145 -29.94 32.64 3.58
N PRO A 146 -31.16 32.22 3.97
CA PRO A 146 -32.34 33.03 3.78
C PRO A 146 -32.32 34.25 4.71
N MET A 147 -32.71 35.41 4.17
CA MET A 147 -32.94 36.62 4.95
C MET A 147 -34.45 36.73 5.23
N ILE A 148 -34.76 36.55 6.50
CA ILE A 148 -36.16 36.46 6.98
C ILE A 148 -36.53 37.77 7.67
N TYR A 149 -37.64 38.33 7.27
CA TYR A 149 -38.20 39.51 7.89
C TYR A 149 -38.90 39.16 9.22
N THR A 150 -39.17 40.19 10.05
CA THR A 150 -39.84 40.03 11.35
C THR A 150 -41.22 39.37 11.28
N ASN A 151 -41.90 39.41 10.13
CA ASN A 151 -43.19 38.74 9.88
C ASN A 151 -43.02 37.26 9.43
N GLY A 152 -41.81 36.74 9.32
CA GLY A 152 -41.51 35.37 8.88
C GLY A 152 -41.38 35.19 7.36
N GLU A 153 -41.52 36.25 6.55
CA GLU A 153 -41.38 36.18 5.10
C GLU A 153 -39.88 36.23 4.69
N VAL A 154 -39.52 35.43 3.70
CA VAL A 154 -38.18 35.47 3.08
C VAL A 154 -38.14 36.62 2.08
N ILE A 155 -37.32 37.63 2.35
CA ILE A 155 -37.16 38.81 1.47
C ILE A 155 -36.04 38.59 0.44
N GLY A 156 -35.17 37.63 0.67
CA GLY A 156 -34.08 37.30 -0.22
C GLY A 156 -33.15 36.25 0.37
N VAL A 157 -32.07 36.01 -0.33
CA VAL A 157 -31.01 35.05 0.06
C VAL A 157 -29.66 35.73 -0.03
N LEU A 158 -28.90 35.62 1.03
CA LEU A 158 -27.49 35.91 1.04
C LEU A 158 -26.74 34.64 0.60
N ARG A 159 -25.90 34.76 -0.40
CA ARG A 159 -25.17 33.63 -0.95
C ARG A 159 -23.68 33.92 -0.98
N TYR A 160 -22.88 33.02 -0.40
CA TYR A 160 -21.43 33.00 -0.56
C TYR A 160 -21.05 31.88 -1.53
N VAL A 161 -20.17 32.19 -2.47
CA VAL A 161 -19.64 31.26 -3.45
C VAL A 161 -18.12 31.28 -3.39
N THR A 162 -17.51 30.11 -3.30
CA THR A 162 -16.06 29.95 -3.38
C THR A 162 -15.67 28.93 -4.44
N SER A 163 -14.55 29.19 -5.11
CA SER A 163 -13.93 28.24 -6.02
C SER A 163 -13.26 27.10 -5.23
N LEU A 164 -13.51 25.86 -5.65
CA LEU A 164 -12.84 24.69 -5.10
C LEU A 164 -11.47 24.41 -5.73
N ARG A 165 -11.08 25.20 -6.73
CA ARG A 165 -9.83 24.98 -7.48
C ARG A 165 -8.60 24.90 -6.59
N ASN A 166 -8.44 25.85 -5.66
CA ASN A 166 -7.30 25.87 -4.76
C ASN A 166 -7.32 24.70 -3.77
N ALA A 167 -8.49 24.34 -3.26
CA ALA A 167 -8.66 23.17 -2.39
C ALA A 167 -8.34 21.86 -3.16
N ASP A 168 -8.86 21.72 -4.36
CA ASP A 168 -8.59 20.57 -5.23
C ASP A 168 -7.09 20.45 -5.56
N LEU A 169 -6.40 21.56 -5.83
CA LEU A 169 -4.94 21.57 -6.07
C LEU A 169 -4.15 21.18 -4.80
N GLN A 170 -4.54 21.69 -3.63
CA GLN A 170 -3.89 21.31 -2.37
C GLN A 170 -4.09 19.82 -2.05
N ILE A 171 -5.31 19.31 -2.24
CA ILE A 171 -5.61 17.88 -2.06
C ILE A 171 -4.77 17.05 -3.04
N LEU A 172 -4.67 17.46 -4.31
CA LEU A 172 -3.85 16.78 -5.32
C LEU A 172 -2.36 16.78 -4.93
N MET A 173 -1.82 17.90 -4.47
CA MET A 173 -0.43 18.00 -4.02
C MET A 173 -0.15 17.05 -2.86
N ILE A 174 -1.02 17.03 -1.85
CA ILE A 174 -0.88 16.13 -0.70
C ILE A 174 -1.00 14.67 -1.14
N ALA A 175 -1.92 14.37 -2.06
CA ALA A 175 -2.07 13.02 -2.63
C ALA A 175 -0.80 12.57 -3.38
N LEU A 176 -0.20 13.44 -4.19
CA LEU A 176 1.06 13.15 -4.90
C LEU A 176 2.22 12.91 -3.94
N ILE A 177 2.34 13.71 -2.88
CA ILE A 177 3.35 13.53 -1.84
C ILE A 177 3.14 12.17 -1.12
N ALA A 178 1.92 11.87 -0.71
CA ALA A 178 1.58 10.62 -0.03
C ALA A 178 1.87 9.39 -0.92
N ILE A 179 1.52 9.45 -2.21
CA ILE A 179 1.80 8.39 -3.18
C ILE A 179 3.31 8.23 -3.36
N THR A 180 4.06 9.32 -3.48
CA THR A 180 5.53 9.26 -3.64
C THR A 180 6.20 8.61 -2.44
N ILE A 181 5.81 9.00 -1.22
CA ILE A 181 6.30 8.39 0.01
C ILE A 181 5.92 6.89 0.05
N GLY A 182 4.69 6.54 -0.30
CA GLY A 182 4.24 5.16 -0.38
C GLY A 182 5.06 4.31 -1.36
N LEU A 183 5.37 4.85 -2.54
CA LEU A 183 6.21 4.17 -3.55
C LEU A 183 7.65 3.99 -3.08
N LEU A 184 8.24 4.99 -2.42
CA LEU A 184 9.59 4.87 -1.82
C LEU A 184 9.61 3.80 -0.74
N PHE A 185 8.57 3.73 0.09
CA PHE A 185 8.44 2.72 1.13
C PHE A 185 8.33 1.31 0.55
N ILE A 186 7.49 1.12 -0.47
CA ILE A 186 7.37 -0.15 -1.20
C ILE A 186 8.70 -0.54 -1.85
N GLY A 187 9.41 0.42 -2.47
CA GLY A 187 10.72 0.19 -3.06
C GLY A 187 11.77 -0.26 -2.04
N SER A 188 11.80 0.34 -0.86
CA SER A 188 12.70 -0.05 0.23
C SER A 188 12.40 -1.46 0.75
N ILE A 189 11.14 -1.83 0.90
CA ILE A 189 10.72 -3.17 1.29
C ILE A 189 11.13 -4.20 0.23
N PHE A 190 10.96 -3.89 -1.04
CA PHE A 190 11.39 -4.76 -2.13
C PHE A 190 12.90 -4.99 -2.11
N PHE A 191 13.68 -3.95 -1.84
CA PHE A 191 15.12 -4.02 -1.73
C PHE A 191 15.55 -4.90 -0.54
N LEU A 192 15.00 -4.63 0.66
CA LEU A 192 15.26 -5.41 1.88
C LEU A 192 14.85 -6.88 1.71
N SER A 193 13.70 -7.12 1.09
CA SER A 193 13.20 -8.46 0.80
C SER A 193 14.13 -9.22 -0.15
N SER A 194 14.65 -8.55 -1.18
CA SER A 194 15.62 -9.15 -2.11
C SER A 194 16.93 -9.50 -1.43
N PHE A 195 17.39 -8.64 -0.50
CA PHE A 195 18.58 -8.89 0.32
C PHE A 195 18.37 -10.11 1.23
N PHE A 196 17.26 -10.17 1.95
CA PHE A 196 16.92 -11.30 2.83
C PHE A 196 16.87 -12.64 2.07
N ILE A 197 16.25 -12.66 0.90
CA ILE A 197 16.17 -13.88 0.07
C ILE A 197 17.57 -14.35 -0.30
N LYS A 198 18.47 -13.46 -0.70
CA LYS A 198 19.82 -13.82 -1.12
C LYS A 198 20.73 -14.20 0.05
N SER A 199 20.63 -13.50 1.18
CA SER A 199 21.50 -13.71 2.33
C SER A 199 21.09 -14.90 3.19
N ILE A 200 19.81 -15.22 3.27
CA ILE A 200 19.33 -16.26 4.19
C ILE A 200 18.63 -17.40 3.45
N LEU A 201 17.60 -17.10 2.64
CA LEU A 201 16.72 -18.13 2.11
C LEU A 201 17.42 -19.04 1.07
N VAL A 202 18.25 -18.46 0.22
CA VAL A 202 19.01 -19.21 -0.79
C VAL A 202 20.04 -20.13 -0.16
N PRO A 203 20.92 -19.68 0.77
CA PRO A 203 21.86 -20.56 1.49
C PRO A 203 21.15 -21.68 2.25
N VAL A 204 20.12 -21.39 3.02
CA VAL A 204 19.34 -22.41 3.77
C VAL A 204 18.77 -23.47 2.82
N SER A 205 18.27 -23.06 1.67
CA SER A 205 17.78 -24.02 0.64
C SER A 205 18.89 -24.89 0.09
N GLN A 206 20.11 -24.33 -0.11
CA GLN A 206 21.29 -25.08 -0.57
C GLN A 206 21.76 -26.07 0.49
N ILE A 207 21.81 -25.67 1.77
CA ILE A 207 22.13 -26.54 2.90
C ILE A 207 21.18 -27.74 2.93
N ASN A 208 19.88 -27.51 2.85
CA ASN A 208 18.88 -28.58 2.85
C ASN A 208 19.05 -29.52 1.65
N ALA A 209 19.31 -28.98 0.45
CA ALA A 209 19.53 -29.78 -0.76
C ALA A 209 20.80 -30.65 -0.62
N THR A 210 21.89 -30.09 -0.08
CA THR A 210 23.15 -30.81 0.14
C THR A 210 23.02 -31.87 1.21
N ALA A 211 22.35 -31.56 2.34
CA ALA A 211 22.08 -32.54 3.39
C ALA A 211 21.26 -33.74 2.87
N LYS A 212 20.28 -33.50 2.00
CA LYS A 212 19.52 -34.59 1.35
C LYS A 212 20.41 -35.44 0.42
N ARG A 213 21.37 -34.84 -0.29
CA ARG A 213 22.32 -35.57 -1.15
C ARG A 213 23.26 -36.43 -0.32
N ILE A 214 23.75 -35.91 0.83
CA ILE A 214 24.56 -36.68 1.76
C ILE A 214 23.78 -37.87 2.31
N ALA A 215 22.55 -37.64 2.74
CA ALA A 215 21.67 -38.72 3.23
C ALA A 215 21.34 -39.77 2.16
N ALA A 216 21.39 -39.41 0.88
CA ALA A 216 21.21 -40.34 -0.24
C ALA A 216 22.52 -41.01 -0.73
N GLY A 217 23.62 -40.92 0.05
CA GLY A 217 24.87 -41.58 -0.25
C GLY A 217 25.85 -40.77 -1.09
N SER A 218 25.58 -39.49 -1.38
CA SER A 218 26.50 -38.62 -2.09
C SER A 218 27.45 -37.94 -1.09
N TYR A 219 28.45 -38.64 -0.62
CA TYR A 219 29.41 -38.15 0.39
C TYR A 219 30.49 -37.26 -0.26
N GLY A 220 31.12 -36.37 0.57
CA GLY A 220 32.15 -35.46 0.13
C GLY A 220 31.68 -34.26 -0.68
N VAL A 221 30.33 -34.11 -0.88
CA VAL A 221 29.75 -32.94 -1.54
C VAL A 221 29.81 -31.73 -0.64
N GLN A 222 30.24 -30.58 -1.20
CA GLN A 222 30.36 -29.33 -0.48
C GLN A 222 29.38 -28.28 -1.00
N ILE A 223 28.94 -27.39 -0.12
CA ILE A 223 28.14 -26.20 -0.44
C ILE A 223 29.13 -25.12 -0.85
N PRO A 224 29.01 -24.57 -2.10
CA PRO A 224 29.89 -23.51 -2.56
C PRO A 224 29.46 -22.16 -1.98
N GLY A 225 30.42 -21.27 -1.71
CA GLY A 225 30.21 -19.89 -1.28
C GLY A 225 30.93 -19.58 0.03
N GLN A 226 31.18 -18.28 0.23
CA GLN A 226 31.65 -17.73 1.49
C GLN A 226 30.51 -16.96 2.13
N TYR A 227 30.25 -17.22 3.38
CA TYR A 227 29.25 -16.58 4.22
C TYR A 227 29.95 -16.18 5.52
N ASP A 228 29.76 -14.95 5.96
CA ASP A 228 30.52 -14.37 7.11
C ASP A 228 29.65 -14.29 8.39
N ASP A 229 28.53 -14.98 8.41
CA ASP A 229 27.54 -15.00 9.50
C ASP A 229 27.29 -16.43 10.04
N GLU A 230 26.27 -16.61 10.86
CA GLU A 230 25.83 -17.90 11.41
C GLU A 230 25.52 -18.92 10.30
N ILE A 231 25.14 -18.43 9.11
CA ILE A 231 24.95 -19.28 7.92
C ILE A 231 26.28 -19.84 7.45
N GLY A 232 27.37 -19.05 7.55
CA GLY A 232 28.73 -19.48 7.22
C GLY A 232 29.22 -20.60 8.15
N GLU A 233 28.98 -20.49 9.44
CA GLU A 233 29.28 -21.51 10.42
C GLU A 233 28.52 -22.81 10.13
N LEU A 234 27.21 -22.69 9.81
CA LEU A 234 26.39 -23.84 9.46
C LEU A 234 26.85 -24.52 8.16
N VAL A 235 27.23 -23.75 7.14
CA VAL A 235 27.80 -24.25 5.89
C VAL A 235 29.08 -25.00 6.11
N SER A 236 30.01 -24.43 6.92
CA SER A 236 31.25 -25.07 7.28
C SER A 236 31.03 -26.40 8.00
N THR A 237 30.15 -26.40 8.99
CA THR A 237 29.80 -27.62 9.76
C THR A 237 29.27 -28.74 8.87
N ILE A 238 28.38 -28.42 7.93
CA ILE A 238 27.78 -29.38 6.98
C ILE A 238 28.88 -29.90 6.01
N ASN A 239 29.77 -29.02 5.53
CA ASN A 239 30.85 -29.39 4.66
C ASN A 239 31.83 -30.33 5.37
N ASP A 240 32.22 -30.03 6.62
CA ASP A 240 33.08 -30.87 7.43
C ASP A 240 32.45 -32.24 7.72
N MET A 241 31.17 -32.26 8.06
CA MET A 241 30.39 -33.49 8.23
C MET A 241 30.40 -34.33 6.96
N SER A 242 30.18 -33.72 5.78
CA SER A 242 30.18 -34.41 4.49
C SER A 242 31.53 -35.07 4.20
N VAL A 243 32.60 -34.37 4.44
CA VAL A 243 33.99 -34.90 4.27
C VAL A 243 34.25 -36.07 5.20
N LYS A 244 33.92 -35.92 6.50
CA LYS A 244 34.15 -36.99 7.51
C LYS A 244 33.35 -38.25 7.19
N ILE A 245 32.09 -38.12 6.77
CA ILE A 245 31.29 -39.28 6.36
C ILE A 245 31.90 -39.94 5.11
N GLY A 246 32.34 -39.15 4.13
CA GLY A 246 33.00 -39.68 2.94
C GLY A 246 34.29 -40.46 3.25
N GLN A 247 35.10 -39.99 4.21
CA GLN A 247 36.31 -40.67 4.70
C GLN A 247 35.95 -41.99 5.42
N ALA A 248 34.95 -41.96 6.31
CA ALA A 248 34.52 -43.14 7.02
C ALA A 248 33.99 -44.23 6.05
N GLU A 249 33.20 -43.88 5.07
CA GLU A 249 32.67 -44.78 4.05
C GLU A 249 33.81 -45.41 3.20
N LYS A 250 34.82 -44.61 2.82
CA LYS A 250 35.97 -45.09 2.09
C LYS A 250 36.74 -46.11 2.92
N THR A 251 37.03 -45.80 4.18
CA THR A 251 37.73 -46.69 5.10
C THR A 251 36.98 -47.99 5.34
N GLN A 252 35.65 -47.92 5.48
CA GLN A 252 34.80 -49.10 5.63
C GLN A 252 34.83 -49.98 4.37
N THR A 253 34.78 -49.37 3.17
CA THR A 253 34.86 -50.11 1.91
C THR A 253 36.18 -50.78 1.70
N GLU A 254 37.29 -50.07 2.02
CA GLU A 254 38.65 -50.62 1.98
C GLU A 254 38.82 -51.79 2.98
N PHE A 255 38.29 -51.64 4.17
CA PHE A 255 38.30 -52.69 5.19
C PHE A 255 37.56 -53.96 4.71
N ILE A 256 36.31 -53.80 4.22
CA ILE A 256 35.52 -54.91 3.73
C ILE A 256 36.23 -55.60 2.54
N SER A 257 36.82 -54.82 1.62
CA SER A 257 37.57 -55.36 0.49
C SER A 257 38.82 -56.16 0.96
N SER A 258 39.58 -55.62 1.90
CA SER A 258 40.76 -56.30 2.48
C SER A 258 40.38 -57.62 3.17
N VAL A 259 39.41 -57.58 4.06
CA VAL A 259 38.89 -58.77 4.75
C VAL A 259 38.41 -59.83 3.77
N SER A 260 37.66 -59.40 2.72
CA SER A 260 37.17 -60.31 1.71
C SER A 260 38.29 -60.97 0.94
N HIS A 261 39.35 -60.24 0.65
CA HIS A 261 40.54 -60.79 -0.04
C HIS A 261 41.33 -61.78 0.86
N GLU A 262 41.51 -61.43 2.15
CA GLU A 262 42.21 -62.28 3.08
C GLU A 262 41.45 -63.53 3.47
N LEU A 263 40.11 -63.49 3.46
CA LEU A 263 39.26 -64.68 3.65
C LEU A 263 39.18 -65.59 2.39
N ARG A 264 39.27 -65.01 1.18
CA ARG A 264 39.19 -65.79 -0.06
C ARG A 264 40.32 -66.79 -0.21
N THR A 265 41.57 -66.37 0.19
CA THR A 265 42.78 -67.20 0.03
C THR A 265 42.66 -68.51 0.85
N PRO A 266 42.38 -68.52 2.17
CA PRO A 266 42.24 -69.76 2.93
C PRO A 266 41.00 -70.58 2.49
N LEU A 267 39.87 -69.91 2.13
CA LEU A 267 38.72 -70.61 1.60
C LEU A 267 38.98 -71.34 0.30
N THR A 268 39.73 -70.75 -0.60
CA THR A 268 40.16 -71.37 -1.88
C THR A 268 41.05 -72.57 -1.60
N ALA A 269 41.98 -72.45 -0.61
CA ALA A 269 42.82 -73.57 -0.20
C ALA A 269 42.01 -74.72 0.38
N ILE A 270 41.07 -74.43 1.28
CA ILE A 270 40.19 -75.45 1.89
C ILE A 270 39.32 -76.13 0.84
N SER A 271 38.73 -75.35 -0.08
CA SER A 271 37.92 -75.90 -1.17
C SER A 271 38.77 -76.78 -2.11
N GLY A 272 39.95 -76.32 -2.47
CA GLY A 272 40.86 -77.09 -3.32
C GLY A 272 41.30 -78.39 -2.67
N TRP A 273 41.64 -78.37 -1.39
CA TRP A 273 41.96 -79.58 -0.63
C TRP A 273 40.73 -80.51 -0.50
N GLY A 274 39.56 -79.94 -0.21
CA GLY A 274 38.28 -80.69 -0.15
C GLY A 274 37.97 -81.41 -1.49
N GLU A 275 38.13 -80.73 -2.64
CA GLU A 275 37.90 -81.30 -3.95
C GLU A 275 38.93 -82.37 -4.29
N THR A 276 40.15 -82.19 -3.88
CA THR A 276 41.21 -83.20 -4.04
C THR A 276 40.86 -84.45 -3.22
N LEU A 277 40.39 -84.28 -1.98
CA LEU A 277 39.96 -85.40 -1.10
C LEU A 277 38.75 -86.16 -1.62
N LEU A 278 37.82 -85.47 -2.28
CA LEU A 278 36.62 -86.07 -2.86
C LEU A 278 36.87 -86.79 -4.18
N THR A 279 37.87 -86.36 -4.99
CA THR A 279 38.14 -86.93 -6.29
C THR A 279 39.27 -87.97 -6.28
N SER A 280 40.05 -88.07 -5.24
CA SER A 280 41.12 -89.11 -5.12
C SER A 280 40.58 -90.42 -4.55
N GLU A 281 40.37 -91.40 -5.37
CA GLU A 281 39.97 -92.77 -5.00
C GLU A 281 41.01 -93.59 -4.18
N ASN A 282 42.28 -93.10 -4.13
CA ASN A 282 43.36 -93.77 -3.42
C ASN A 282 44.20 -92.73 -2.65
N LEU A 283 43.70 -92.28 -1.48
CA LEU A 283 44.50 -91.50 -0.56
C LEU A 283 45.01 -92.43 0.53
N ASP A 284 46.36 -92.49 0.64
CA ASP A 284 47.04 -93.15 1.75
C ASP A 284 46.67 -92.53 3.13
N ALA A 285 46.59 -93.33 4.15
CA ALA A 285 46.17 -92.94 5.50
C ALA A 285 46.96 -91.79 6.13
N GLU A 286 48.17 -91.46 5.59
CA GLU A 286 49.04 -90.35 5.98
C GLU A 286 48.54 -88.98 5.42
N THR A 287 47.90 -88.96 4.26
CA THR A 287 47.40 -87.76 3.59
C THR A 287 46.01 -87.33 4.10
N ARG A 288 45.31 -88.13 4.90
CA ARG A 288 44.02 -87.85 5.54
C ARG A 288 44.06 -87.12 6.86
N ARG A 289 45.30 -86.92 7.43
CA ARG A 289 45.53 -86.12 8.65
C ARG A 289 45.88 -84.68 8.29
#